data_fd81d4e876f528d6c449563341dd9fe9
#
_entry.id   fd81d4e876f528d6c449563341dd9fe9
#
_cell.length_a   1.000
_cell.length_b   1.000
_cell.length_c   1.000
_cell.angle_alpha   90.00
_cell.angle_beta   90.00
_cell.angle_gamma   90.00
#
_symmetry.space_group_name_H-M   'P 1'
#
loop_
_entity.id
_entity.type
_entity.pdbx_description
1 polymer ?
#
loop_
_entity_poly.entity_id
_entity_poly.type
_entity_poly.pdbx_seq_one_letter_code
_entity_poly.pdbx_strand_id
1 'polypeptide(L)'
;MNFIKSTGLFLSAVLIMASCNKPGETVEVSDAQEVAEASGSTLKIDPSTSKVDWRGYKPTGQHYGFIPVTEGEILVDGSELKGAKFVFDITGLKIQDMEENNENYPKLWGHLQSDDFFDAANHPEAVFELTSVEPYAGGAIEDKNEFKTDNTPKSASEVAPENPTHWISGNLTMRGTTKNIKFPAYVSVNDGSVAAKAGFNIDRTEWGLAYGDESNAIDKAKDQFIYNTVTVEFDIRTN
;
A
#
# COMPACT_ATOMS: atom_id res chain seq x y z
N MET A 1 40.80 37.72 31.01
CA MET A 1 40.27 37.77 29.63
C MET A 1 39.47 36.46 29.47
N ASN A 2 38.17 36.51 29.83
CA ASN A 2 37.31 35.32 29.91
C ASN A 2 36.53 35.15 28.61
N PHE A 3 36.77 34.04 27.92
CA PHE A 3 35.97 33.65 26.75
C PHE A 3 34.74 32.88 27.21
N ILE A 4 33.57 33.45 27.05
CA ILE A 4 32.26 32.77 27.24
C ILE A 4 31.97 31.98 25.98
N LYS A 5 31.95 30.65 26.09
CA LYS A 5 31.44 29.75 25.02
C LYS A 5 29.93 29.70 25.11
N SER A 6 29.24 30.32 24.13
CA SER A 6 27.81 30.20 23.94
C SER A 6 27.48 28.88 23.27
N THR A 7 26.82 27.99 23.99
CA THR A 7 26.28 26.73 23.46
C THR A 7 24.87 27.02 22.93
N GLY A 8 24.75 27.12 21.61
CA GLY A 8 23.44 27.26 20.96
C GLY A 8 22.68 25.94 21.01
N LEU A 9 21.57 25.94 21.73
CA LEU A 9 20.59 24.84 21.78
C LEU A 9 19.69 24.93 20.54
N PHE A 10 19.91 24.09 19.55
CA PHE A 10 18.98 23.93 18.41
C PHE A 10 17.75 23.19 18.88
N LEU A 11 16.64 23.90 19.04
CA LEU A 11 15.32 23.36 19.29
C LEU A 11 14.71 22.95 17.96
N SER A 12 14.80 21.67 17.59
CA SER A 12 14.11 21.12 16.44
C SER A 12 12.60 21.08 16.74
N ALA A 13 11.85 21.97 16.12
CA ALA A 13 10.40 21.93 16.17
C ALA A 13 9.91 20.77 15.26
N VAL A 14 9.44 19.69 15.88
CA VAL A 14 8.69 18.62 15.18
C VAL A 14 7.32 19.20 14.86
N LEU A 15 7.08 19.49 13.58
CA LEU A 15 5.75 19.85 13.09
C LEU A 15 4.90 18.57 13.07
N ILE A 16 4.03 18.41 14.07
CA ILE A 16 2.99 17.37 14.06
C ILE A 16 1.90 17.86 13.10
N MET A 17 1.88 17.32 11.89
CA MET A 17 0.79 17.55 10.95
C MET A 17 -0.44 16.78 11.43
N ALA A 18 -1.46 17.51 11.84
CA ALA A 18 -2.76 16.93 12.16
C ALA A 18 -3.38 16.35 10.88
N SER A 19 -3.40 15.02 10.79
CA SER A 19 -4.11 14.29 9.73
C SER A 19 -5.61 14.53 9.89
N CYS A 20 -6.24 15.10 8.86
CA CYS A 20 -7.70 15.19 8.79
C CYS A 20 -8.31 13.79 8.68
N ASN A 21 -9.29 13.45 9.53
CA ASN A 21 -10.04 12.19 9.51
C ASN A 21 -10.69 11.94 8.14
N LYS A 22 -10.14 10.99 7.38
CA LYS A 22 -10.75 10.46 6.15
C LYS A 22 -11.40 9.10 6.44
N PRO A 23 -12.50 8.71 5.75
CA PRO A 23 -13.06 7.38 5.88
C PRO A 23 -12.06 6.30 5.47
N GLY A 24 -11.89 5.26 6.28
CA GLY A 24 -10.90 4.21 6.05
C GLY A 24 -9.48 4.77 6.27
N GLU A 25 -8.94 4.63 7.48
CA GLU A 25 -7.59 5.13 7.76
C GLU A 25 -6.58 4.55 6.80
N THR A 26 -5.86 5.42 6.11
CA THR A 26 -4.77 5.06 5.22
C THR A 26 -3.47 4.94 6.01
N VAL A 27 -2.55 4.13 5.50
CA VAL A 27 -1.20 4.03 6.05
C VAL A 27 -0.50 5.37 6.05
N GLU A 28 0.48 5.53 6.93
CA GLU A 28 1.38 6.68 6.92
C GLU A 28 2.17 6.71 5.62
N VAL A 29 2.14 7.86 4.94
CA VAL A 29 2.85 8.10 3.68
C VAL A 29 3.87 9.19 3.89
N SER A 30 5.10 8.96 3.44
CA SER A 30 6.20 9.93 3.48
C SER A 30 6.97 9.94 2.16
N ASP A 31 7.94 10.84 2.04
CA ASP A 31 8.83 10.83 0.89
C ASP A 31 9.66 9.55 0.85
N ALA A 32 10.10 9.16 -0.35
CA ALA A 32 10.93 7.98 -0.56
C ALA A 32 12.14 7.97 0.39
N GLN A 33 12.41 6.80 0.97
CA GLN A 33 13.51 6.57 1.90
C GLN A 33 14.65 5.82 1.20
N GLU A 34 15.85 5.92 1.74
CA GLU A 34 16.98 5.13 1.25
C GLU A 34 16.74 3.64 1.51
N VAL A 35 16.97 2.84 0.48
CA VAL A 35 16.95 1.36 0.61
C VAL A 35 18.34 0.94 1.08
N ALA A 36 18.42 0.43 2.31
CA ALA A 36 19.69 -0.01 2.87
C ALA A 36 20.23 -1.23 2.10
N GLU A 37 21.55 -1.25 1.87
CA GLU A 37 22.21 -2.45 1.38
C GLU A 37 22.03 -3.58 2.41
N ALA A 38 21.38 -4.64 2.01
CA ALA A 38 21.15 -5.81 2.85
C ALA A 38 22.00 -6.98 2.35
N SER A 39 22.53 -7.76 3.30
CA SER A 39 23.22 -9.02 3.03
C SER A 39 22.42 -10.19 3.59
N GLY A 40 22.47 -11.32 2.90
CA GLY A 40 21.71 -12.51 3.32
C GLY A 40 21.53 -13.50 2.17
N SER A 41 20.72 -14.51 2.43
CA SER A 41 20.28 -15.44 1.40
C SER A 41 19.10 -14.86 0.64
N THR A 42 19.18 -14.87 -0.68
CA THR A 42 18.08 -14.42 -1.54
C THR A 42 17.13 -15.57 -1.83
N LEU A 43 15.85 -15.36 -1.53
CA LEU A 43 14.76 -16.25 -1.85
C LEU A 43 13.90 -15.61 -2.93
N LYS A 44 13.51 -16.39 -3.95
CA LYS A 44 12.60 -15.91 -4.99
C LYS A 44 11.17 -16.24 -4.60
N ILE A 45 10.25 -15.33 -4.92
CA ILE A 45 8.83 -15.60 -4.74
C ILE A 45 8.33 -16.65 -5.73
N ASP A 46 7.23 -17.29 -5.38
CA ASP A 46 6.41 -18.06 -6.31
C ASP A 46 5.32 -17.17 -6.91
N PRO A 47 5.44 -16.73 -8.18
CA PRO A 47 4.44 -15.86 -8.80
C PRO A 47 3.06 -16.52 -8.94
N SER A 48 3.00 -17.87 -8.93
CA SER A 48 1.73 -18.59 -9.06
C SER A 48 0.87 -18.55 -7.79
N THR A 49 1.50 -18.31 -6.64
CA THR A 49 0.85 -18.25 -5.32
C THR A 49 0.93 -16.87 -4.67
N SER A 50 1.63 -15.93 -5.31
CA SER A 50 1.79 -14.56 -4.83
C SER A 50 0.89 -13.59 -5.61
N LYS A 51 0.15 -12.76 -4.90
CA LYS A 51 -0.76 -11.79 -5.52
C LYS A 51 -0.94 -10.56 -4.63
N VAL A 52 -1.38 -9.47 -5.25
CA VAL A 52 -1.87 -8.27 -4.58
C VAL A 52 -3.33 -8.08 -4.95
N ASP A 53 -4.22 -8.25 -3.98
CA ASP A 53 -5.63 -7.94 -4.14
C ASP A 53 -5.86 -6.44 -3.91
N TRP A 54 -6.74 -5.84 -4.69
CA TRP A 54 -7.13 -4.44 -4.57
C TRP A 54 -8.65 -4.29 -4.48
N ARG A 55 -9.11 -3.24 -3.80
CA ARG A 55 -10.53 -2.88 -3.72
C ARG A 55 -10.68 -1.37 -3.72
N GLY A 56 -11.40 -0.85 -4.71
CA GLY A 56 -11.79 0.55 -4.83
C GLY A 56 -13.28 0.72 -4.52
N TYR A 57 -13.64 1.89 -3.99
CA TYR A 57 -14.98 2.16 -3.45
C TYR A 57 -15.57 3.43 -4.05
N LYS A 58 -16.89 3.45 -4.17
CA LYS A 58 -17.71 4.61 -4.44
C LYS A 58 -19.02 4.49 -3.64
N PRO A 59 -19.76 5.56 -3.37
CA PRO A 59 -20.98 5.49 -2.55
C PRO A 59 -22.01 4.45 -3.01
N THR A 60 -22.06 4.19 -4.33
CA THR A 60 -23.03 3.29 -4.96
C THR A 60 -22.50 1.88 -5.24
N GLY A 61 -21.24 1.58 -4.93
CA GLY A 61 -20.67 0.26 -5.21
C GLY A 61 -19.18 0.20 -4.98
N GLN A 62 -18.61 -0.92 -5.31
CA GLN A 62 -17.18 -1.20 -5.21
C GLN A 62 -16.74 -2.07 -6.36
N HIS A 63 -15.46 -1.97 -6.72
CA HIS A 63 -14.80 -2.89 -7.63
C HIS A 63 -13.57 -3.49 -6.96
N TYR A 64 -13.29 -4.75 -7.26
CA TYR A 64 -12.14 -5.43 -6.69
C TYR A 64 -11.55 -6.45 -7.66
N GLY A 65 -10.32 -6.80 -7.41
CA GLY A 65 -9.58 -7.75 -8.21
C GLY A 65 -8.18 -7.95 -7.69
N PHE A 66 -7.27 -8.33 -8.57
CA PHE A 66 -5.87 -8.47 -8.20
C PHE A 66 -4.93 -7.95 -9.29
N ILE A 67 -3.69 -7.66 -8.87
CA ILE A 67 -2.55 -7.35 -9.74
C ILE A 67 -1.55 -8.49 -9.58
N PRO A 68 -1.11 -9.13 -10.69
CA PRO A 68 -0.10 -10.18 -10.64
C PRO A 68 1.23 -9.66 -10.07
N VAL A 69 1.90 -10.48 -9.25
CA VAL A 69 3.29 -10.29 -8.86
C VAL A 69 4.14 -11.10 -9.82
N THR A 70 4.88 -10.45 -10.69
CA THR A 70 5.66 -11.12 -11.75
C THR A 70 7.06 -11.48 -11.31
N GLU A 71 7.65 -10.63 -10.48
CA GLU A 71 9.00 -10.82 -9.96
C GLU A 71 9.05 -10.44 -8.49
N GLY A 72 9.89 -11.13 -7.73
CA GLY A 72 10.15 -10.75 -6.35
C GLY A 72 11.29 -11.53 -5.73
N GLU A 73 12.03 -10.80 -4.89
CA GLU A 73 13.15 -11.31 -4.12
C GLU A 73 13.01 -10.89 -2.67
N ILE A 74 13.31 -11.80 -1.76
CA ILE A 74 13.32 -11.57 -0.32
C ILE A 74 14.70 -11.97 0.18
N LEU A 75 15.36 -11.07 0.90
CA LEU A 75 16.65 -11.33 1.56
C LEU A 75 16.40 -11.66 3.02
N VAL A 76 16.96 -12.77 3.47
CA VAL A 76 16.89 -13.22 4.86
C VAL A 76 18.27 -13.54 5.41
N ASP A 77 18.47 -13.24 6.70
CA ASP A 77 19.64 -13.67 7.47
C ASP A 77 19.14 -14.50 8.67
N GLY A 78 19.31 -15.82 8.57
CA GLY A 78 18.66 -16.74 9.52
C GLY A 78 17.13 -16.63 9.43
N SER A 79 16.50 -16.22 10.53
CA SER A 79 15.05 -15.98 10.61
C SER A 79 14.63 -14.51 10.43
N GLU A 80 15.58 -13.63 10.14
CA GLU A 80 15.33 -12.19 10.02
C GLU A 80 15.14 -11.77 8.57
N LEU A 81 14.08 -11.01 8.30
CA LEU A 81 13.86 -10.33 7.03
C LEU A 81 14.80 -9.13 6.94
N LYS A 82 15.62 -9.07 5.90
CA LYS A 82 16.62 -8.01 5.69
C LYS A 82 16.32 -7.11 4.51
N GLY A 83 15.65 -7.61 3.50
CA GLY A 83 15.30 -6.86 2.29
C GLY A 83 14.20 -7.56 1.51
N ALA A 84 13.49 -6.80 0.70
CA ALA A 84 12.54 -7.36 -0.27
C ALA A 84 12.33 -6.38 -1.43
N LYS A 85 12.12 -6.93 -2.60
CA LYS A 85 11.69 -6.19 -3.79
C LYS A 85 10.65 -7.00 -4.55
N PHE A 86 9.56 -6.34 -4.96
CA PHE A 86 8.48 -6.95 -5.73
C PHE A 86 8.12 -6.09 -6.92
N VAL A 87 7.80 -6.72 -8.04
CA VAL A 87 7.30 -6.10 -9.26
C VAL A 87 5.88 -6.58 -9.54
N PHE A 88 4.99 -5.64 -9.76
CA PHE A 88 3.57 -5.84 -10.00
C PHE A 88 3.22 -5.45 -11.42
N ASP A 89 2.60 -6.36 -12.19
CA ASP A 89 2.19 -6.12 -13.57
C ASP A 89 0.84 -5.40 -13.63
N ILE A 90 0.88 -4.10 -13.84
CA ILE A 90 -0.34 -3.27 -13.98
C ILE A 90 -1.12 -3.65 -15.22
N THR A 91 -0.45 -4.07 -16.30
CA THR A 91 -1.11 -4.48 -17.55
C THR A 91 -1.87 -5.79 -17.40
N GLY A 92 -1.43 -6.63 -16.47
CA GLY A 92 -2.06 -7.89 -16.09
C GLY A 92 -3.18 -7.78 -15.05
N LEU A 93 -3.54 -6.55 -14.60
CA LEU A 93 -4.62 -6.33 -13.64
C LEU A 93 -5.89 -7.08 -14.04
N LYS A 94 -6.52 -7.74 -13.06
CA LYS A 94 -7.80 -8.45 -13.21
C LYS A 94 -8.87 -7.82 -12.34
N ILE A 95 -10.11 -7.81 -12.87
CA ILE A 95 -11.33 -7.47 -12.14
C ILE A 95 -12.02 -8.79 -11.79
N GLN A 96 -12.44 -8.96 -10.54
CA GLN A 96 -13.03 -10.21 -10.03
C GLN A 96 -14.49 -10.09 -9.62
N ASP A 97 -15.01 -8.88 -9.43
CA ASP A 97 -16.44 -8.65 -9.13
C ASP A 97 -17.33 -8.63 -10.38
N MET A 98 -16.74 -8.89 -11.54
CA MET A 98 -17.43 -8.86 -12.83
C MET A 98 -16.86 -9.94 -13.76
N GLU A 99 -17.74 -10.67 -14.43
CA GLU A 99 -17.35 -11.67 -15.43
C GLU A 99 -16.71 -10.99 -16.67
N GLU A 100 -15.69 -11.61 -17.26
CA GLU A 100 -15.00 -11.05 -18.45
C GLU A 100 -15.91 -10.87 -19.67
N ASN A 101 -17.01 -11.63 -19.78
CA ASN A 101 -18.02 -11.50 -20.84
C ASN A 101 -19.05 -10.39 -20.58
N ASN A 102 -19.00 -9.72 -19.42
CA ASN A 102 -19.87 -8.58 -19.13
C ASN A 102 -19.47 -7.38 -20.00
N GLU A 103 -20.44 -6.70 -20.60
CA GLU A 103 -20.21 -5.55 -21.49
C GLU A 103 -19.48 -4.36 -20.82
N ASN A 104 -19.51 -4.29 -19.49
CA ASN A 104 -18.84 -3.24 -18.72
C ASN A 104 -17.41 -3.62 -18.31
N TYR A 105 -17.04 -4.92 -18.39
CA TYR A 105 -15.69 -5.36 -18.04
C TYR A 105 -14.60 -4.62 -18.85
N PRO A 106 -14.64 -4.61 -20.21
CA PRO A 106 -13.63 -3.92 -20.99
C PRO A 106 -13.63 -2.40 -20.79
N LYS A 107 -14.78 -1.80 -20.44
CA LYS A 107 -14.86 -0.36 -20.14
C LYS A 107 -14.13 -0.03 -18.83
N LEU A 108 -14.42 -0.78 -17.77
CA LEU A 108 -13.74 -0.60 -16.47
C LEU A 108 -12.26 -0.94 -16.57
N TRP A 109 -11.92 -2.07 -17.20
CA TRP A 109 -10.53 -2.47 -17.37
C TRP A 109 -9.75 -1.41 -18.17
N GLY A 110 -10.28 -0.96 -19.32
CA GLY A 110 -9.65 0.08 -20.13
C GLY A 110 -9.50 1.41 -19.39
N HIS A 111 -10.47 1.78 -18.55
CA HIS A 111 -10.39 2.99 -17.74
C HIS A 111 -9.30 2.88 -16.64
N LEU A 112 -9.20 1.74 -15.98
CA LEU A 112 -8.12 1.51 -15.00
C LEU A 112 -6.72 1.55 -15.66
N GLN A 113 -6.60 1.10 -16.94
CA GLN A 113 -5.34 1.15 -17.68
C GLN A 113 -4.99 2.53 -18.23
N SER A 114 -5.99 3.44 -18.35
CA SER A 114 -5.81 4.77 -18.95
C SER A 114 -5.03 5.72 -18.04
N ASP A 115 -4.72 6.90 -18.60
CA ASP A 115 -4.06 8.02 -17.89
C ASP A 115 -4.94 8.65 -16.80
N ASP A 116 -6.23 8.36 -16.76
CA ASP A 116 -7.11 8.70 -15.62
C ASP A 116 -6.72 7.95 -14.34
N PHE A 117 -6.17 6.73 -14.48
CA PHE A 117 -5.77 5.88 -13.35
C PHE A 117 -4.28 5.51 -13.42
N PHE A 118 -3.96 4.28 -13.86
CA PHE A 118 -2.60 3.76 -13.77
C PHE A 118 -1.66 4.26 -14.86
N ASP A 119 -2.18 4.79 -15.96
CA ASP A 119 -1.38 5.17 -17.14
C ASP A 119 -0.43 4.03 -17.56
N ALA A 120 -1.00 2.82 -17.68
CA ALA A 120 -0.24 1.59 -17.85
C ALA A 120 0.59 1.56 -19.15
N ALA A 121 0.24 2.36 -20.15
CA ALA A 121 1.03 2.50 -21.37
C ALA A 121 2.42 3.12 -21.11
N ASN A 122 2.52 4.04 -20.15
CA ASN A 122 3.76 4.69 -19.74
C ASN A 122 4.36 4.06 -18.48
N HIS A 123 3.52 3.44 -17.64
CA HIS A 123 3.88 2.87 -16.33
C HIS A 123 3.31 1.44 -16.21
N PRO A 124 3.83 0.46 -16.99
CA PRO A 124 3.29 -0.90 -17.02
C PRO A 124 3.46 -1.68 -15.71
N GLU A 125 4.31 -1.19 -14.82
CA GLU A 125 4.68 -1.85 -13.57
C GLU A 125 4.56 -0.90 -12.38
N ALA A 126 4.25 -1.48 -11.21
CA ALA A 126 4.50 -0.87 -9.92
C ALA A 126 5.59 -1.68 -9.20
N VAL A 127 6.33 -1.02 -8.30
CA VAL A 127 7.47 -1.64 -7.60
C VAL A 127 7.37 -1.32 -6.11
N PHE A 128 7.57 -2.32 -5.27
CA PHE A 128 7.77 -2.14 -3.84
C PHE A 128 9.19 -2.55 -3.45
N GLU A 129 9.89 -1.70 -2.68
CA GLU A 129 11.22 -1.96 -2.14
C GLU A 129 11.23 -1.71 -0.64
N LEU A 130 11.55 -2.75 0.13
CA LEU A 130 11.62 -2.70 1.59
C LEU A 130 12.71 -1.69 2.05
N THR A 131 12.35 -0.82 2.99
CA THR A 131 13.30 0.14 3.59
C THR A 131 13.58 -0.14 5.05
N SER A 132 12.60 -0.63 5.80
CA SER A 132 12.82 -1.06 7.20
C SER A 132 11.86 -2.14 7.66
N VAL A 133 12.29 -2.90 8.66
CA VAL A 133 11.52 -3.93 9.36
C VAL A 133 11.67 -3.71 10.85
N GLU A 134 10.56 -3.61 11.55
CA GLU A 134 10.53 -3.44 13.00
C GLU A 134 9.60 -4.50 13.62
N PRO A 135 9.92 -5.09 14.78
CA PRO A 135 8.99 -5.97 15.48
C PRO A 135 7.67 -5.24 15.78
N TYR A 136 6.54 -5.93 15.58
CA TYR A 136 5.24 -5.42 15.98
C TYR A 136 5.07 -5.57 17.48
N ALA A 137 5.23 -4.46 18.22
CA ALA A 137 5.16 -4.45 19.69
C ALA A 137 3.73 -4.39 20.25
N GLY A 138 2.72 -4.56 19.38
CA GLY A 138 1.33 -4.33 19.73
C GLY A 138 0.95 -2.85 19.55
N GLY A 139 -0.29 -2.55 19.77
CA GLY A 139 -0.93 -1.24 19.56
C GLY A 139 -2.27 -1.46 18.86
N ALA A 140 -3.31 -0.79 19.31
CA ALA A 140 -4.59 -0.85 18.61
C ALA A 140 -4.42 -0.17 17.25
N ILE A 141 -4.80 -0.87 16.19
CA ILE A 141 -5.10 -0.25 14.92
C ILE A 141 -6.44 0.43 15.17
N GLU A 142 -6.41 1.75 15.42
CA GLU A 142 -7.60 2.48 15.82
C GLU A 142 -8.58 2.63 14.66
N ASP A 143 -9.82 2.30 14.89
CA ASP A 143 -10.93 2.51 13.98
C ASP A 143 -11.62 3.84 14.28
N LYS A 144 -11.59 4.77 13.33
CA LYS A 144 -12.23 6.09 13.46
C LYS A 144 -13.50 6.25 12.61
N ASN A 145 -13.99 5.17 11.99
CA ASN A 145 -15.17 5.22 11.14
C ASN A 145 -16.46 5.24 11.97
N GLU A 146 -17.14 6.38 11.99
CA GLU A 146 -18.44 6.54 12.65
C GLU A 146 -19.63 6.03 11.80
N PHE A 147 -19.50 5.96 10.48
CA PHE A 147 -20.55 5.52 9.55
C PHE A 147 -20.05 4.50 8.56
N LYS A 148 -20.54 3.26 8.67
CA LYS A 148 -20.22 2.16 7.75
C LYS A 148 -21.44 1.82 6.89
N THR A 149 -21.20 1.67 5.59
CA THR A 149 -22.10 1.02 4.62
C THR A 149 -21.30 -0.07 3.91
N ASP A 150 -21.98 -0.95 3.17
CA ASP A 150 -21.30 -1.99 2.38
C ASP A 150 -20.33 -1.42 1.33
N ASN A 151 -20.49 -0.13 1.00
CA ASN A 151 -19.71 0.56 -0.04
C ASN A 151 -18.70 1.56 0.51
N THR A 152 -18.55 1.69 1.81
CA THR A 152 -17.47 2.51 2.40
C THR A 152 -16.17 1.71 2.50
N PRO A 153 -15.01 2.37 2.41
CA PRO A 153 -13.73 1.70 2.65
C PRO A 153 -13.72 0.97 3.99
N LYS A 154 -13.16 -0.23 4.00
CA LYS A 154 -12.92 -0.97 5.24
C LYS A 154 -12.00 -0.18 6.15
N SER A 155 -12.16 -0.35 7.45
CA SER A 155 -11.23 0.25 8.41
C SER A 155 -9.88 -0.46 8.41
N ALA A 156 -8.85 0.21 8.94
CA ALA A 156 -7.51 -0.36 9.02
C ALA A 156 -7.49 -1.66 9.84
N SER A 157 -8.30 -1.76 10.90
CA SER A 157 -8.40 -2.97 11.73
C SER A 157 -9.09 -4.14 11.02
N GLU A 158 -10.00 -3.86 10.08
CA GLU A 158 -10.70 -4.91 9.31
C GLU A 158 -9.83 -5.54 8.22
N VAL A 159 -8.79 -4.81 7.76
CA VAL A 159 -7.91 -5.26 6.67
C VAL A 159 -6.57 -5.76 7.16
N ALA A 160 -6.09 -5.28 8.31
CA ALA A 160 -4.82 -5.74 8.88
C ALA A 160 -4.87 -7.24 9.21
N PRO A 161 -3.74 -7.96 9.13
CA PRO A 161 -3.70 -9.36 9.56
C PRO A 161 -4.02 -9.47 11.06
N GLU A 162 -4.73 -10.53 11.46
CA GLU A 162 -5.16 -10.75 12.86
C GLU A 162 -3.99 -10.73 13.87
N ASN A 163 -2.82 -11.24 13.47
CA ASN A 163 -1.64 -11.36 14.30
C ASN A 163 -0.40 -10.83 13.59
N PRO A 164 -0.28 -9.51 13.39
CA PRO A 164 0.90 -8.95 12.76
C PRO A 164 2.13 -9.22 13.62
N THR A 165 3.25 -9.54 12.97
CA THR A 165 4.53 -9.81 13.63
C THR A 165 5.52 -8.68 13.46
N HIS A 166 5.34 -7.87 12.40
CA HIS A 166 6.26 -6.78 12.05
C HIS A 166 5.51 -5.55 11.55
N TRP A 167 6.12 -4.40 11.76
CA TRP A 167 5.92 -3.20 10.97
C TRP A 167 6.87 -3.25 9.78
N ILE A 168 6.32 -3.11 8.60
CA ILE A 168 7.06 -3.05 7.34
C ILE A 168 6.99 -1.64 6.80
N SER A 169 8.15 -1.05 6.50
CA SER A 169 8.21 0.18 5.71
C SER A 169 8.87 -0.08 4.38
N GLY A 170 8.38 0.53 3.31
CA GLY A 170 8.95 0.37 1.98
C GLY A 170 8.52 1.44 1.01
N ASN A 171 9.34 1.64 0.00
CA ASN A 171 9.07 2.53 -1.11
C ASN A 171 8.13 1.84 -2.10
N LEU A 172 6.94 2.39 -2.29
CA LEU A 172 6.01 1.99 -3.34
C LEU A 172 6.12 3.00 -4.48
N THR A 173 6.57 2.52 -5.63
CA THR A 173 6.59 3.27 -6.89
C THR A 173 5.39 2.85 -7.72
N MET A 174 4.56 3.80 -8.10
CA MET A 174 3.39 3.59 -8.93
C MET A 174 3.17 4.83 -9.78
N ARG A 175 2.85 4.67 -11.06
CA ARG A 175 2.65 5.79 -12.00
C ARG A 175 3.80 6.82 -11.97
N GLY A 176 5.05 6.35 -11.87
CA GLY A 176 6.25 7.20 -11.83
C GLY A 176 6.48 7.98 -10.53
N THR A 177 5.59 7.85 -9.54
CA THR A 177 5.72 8.49 -8.22
C THR A 177 6.14 7.46 -7.18
N THR A 178 7.15 7.78 -6.38
CA THR A 178 7.63 6.93 -5.28
C THR A 178 7.31 7.56 -3.94
N LYS A 179 6.65 6.81 -3.08
CA LYS A 179 6.35 7.18 -1.69
C LYS A 179 6.71 6.04 -0.76
N ASN A 180 7.18 6.37 0.44
CA ASN A 180 7.38 5.38 1.50
C ASN A 180 6.07 5.20 2.28
N ILE A 181 5.70 3.93 2.51
CA ILE A 181 4.50 3.54 3.27
C ILE A 181 4.91 2.64 4.43
N LYS A 182 4.17 2.71 5.54
CA LYS A 182 4.38 1.85 6.73
C LYS A 182 3.08 1.12 7.09
N PHE A 183 3.13 -0.20 7.17
CA PHE A 183 1.97 -1.06 7.44
C PHE A 183 2.31 -2.26 8.31
N PRO A 184 1.32 -2.83 9.05
CA PRO A 184 1.51 -4.05 9.80
C PRO A 184 1.45 -5.27 8.90
N ALA A 185 2.35 -6.25 9.13
CA ALA A 185 2.38 -7.49 8.37
C ALA A 185 2.61 -8.70 9.27
N TYR A 186 2.02 -9.82 8.89
CA TYR A 186 2.44 -11.12 9.37
C TYR A 186 3.58 -11.62 8.47
N VAL A 187 4.73 -11.89 9.07
CA VAL A 187 5.89 -12.44 8.37
C VAL A 187 6.35 -13.69 9.13
N SER A 188 6.53 -14.77 8.40
CA SER A 188 7.05 -16.04 8.90
C SER A 188 8.23 -16.47 8.03
N VAL A 189 9.38 -16.70 8.66
CA VAL A 189 10.58 -17.21 8.02
C VAL A 189 10.88 -18.58 8.64
N ASN A 190 10.74 -19.66 7.85
CA ASN A 190 10.92 -21.04 8.31
C ASN A 190 11.72 -21.84 7.28
N ASP A 191 12.77 -22.50 7.72
CA ASP A 191 13.54 -23.49 6.96
C ASP A 191 13.87 -23.08 5.50
N GLY A 192 14.22 -21.78 5.31
CA GLY A 192 14.58 -21.26 3.98
C GLY A 192 13.37 -20.87 3.12
N SER A 193 12.17 -20.78 3.69
CA SER A 193 10.98 -20.24 3.04
C SER A 193 10.42 -19.04 3.80
N VAL A 194 9.76 -18.13 3.08
CA VAL A 194 9.08 -16.97 3.64
C VAL A 194 7.62 -16.95 3.19
N ALA A 195 6.75 -16.66 4.15
CA ALA A 195 5.37 -16.30 3.90
C ALA A 195 5.09 -14.94 4.55
N ALA A 196 4.54 -14.01 3.78
CA ALA A 196 4.18 -12.67 4.25
C ALA A 196 2.76 -12.31 3.83
N LYS A 197 1.98 -11.79 4.77
CA LYS A 197 0.62 -11.29 4.54
C LYS A 197 0.47 -9.91 5.14
N ALA A 198 -0.17 -9.01 4.40
CA ALA A 198 -0.60 -7.73 4.93
C ALA A 198 -1.90 -7.29 4.28
N GLY A 199 -2.60 -6.41 4.99
CA GLY A 199 -3.74 -5.68 4.48
C GLY A 199 -3.71 -4.27 5.07
N PHE A 200 -3.94 -3.28 4.22
CA PHE A 200 -3.93 -1.86 4.59
C PHE A 200 -4.64 -1.02 3.54
N ASN A 201 -4.92 0.22 3.91
CA ASN A 201 -5.50 1.19 3.00
C ASN A 201 -4.46 2.22 2.56
N ILE A 202 -4.50 2.62 1.29
CA ILE A 202 -3.71 3.73 0.74
C ILE A 202 -4.64 4.84 0.25
N ASP A 203 -4.16 6.08 0.26
CA ASP A 203 -4.77 7.17 -0.50
C ASP A 203 -4.18 7.15 -1.91
N ARG A 204 -4.95 6.72 -2.91
CA ARG A 204 -4.50 6.58 -4.30
C ARG A 204 -4.00 7.89 -4.92
N THR A 205 -4.46 9.02 -4.41
CA THR A 205 -4.09 10.34 -4.94
C THR A 205 -2.64 10.72 -4.65
N GLU A 206 -2.00 10.09 -3.65
CA GLU A 206 -0.58 10.23 -3.35
C GLU A 206 0.33 9.80 -4.53
N TRP A 207 -0.18 8.95 -5.42
CA TRP A 207 0.49 8.52 -6.65
C TRP A 207 -0.14 9.13 -7.91
N GLY A 208 -0.95 10.17 -7.78
CA GLY A 208 -1.55 10.86 -8.91
C GLY A 208 -2.74 10.13 -9.57
N LEU A 209 -3.31 9.09 -8.94
CA LEU A 209 -4.54 8.44 -9.40
C LEU A 209 -5.75 9.26 -8.89
N ALA A 210 -5.98 10.43 -9.48
CA ALA A 210 -6.89 11.44 -8.94
C ALA A 210 -8.26 11.52 -9.65
N TYR A 211 -8.55 10.63 -10.60
CA TYR A 211 -9.87 10.63 -11.26
C TYR A 211 -11.00 10.45 -10.25
N GLY A 212 -12.02 11.31 -10.32
CA GLY A 212 -13.16 11.27 -9.41
C GLY A 212 -12.80 11.50 -7.94
N ASP A 213 -11.72 12.24 -7.66
CA ASP A 213 -11.26 12.56 -6.30
C ASP A 213 -12.39 13.13 -5.43
N GLU A 214 -12.60 12.50 -4.27
CA GLU A 214 -13.64 12.88 -3.32
C GLU A 214 -13.48 14.29 -2.74
N SER A 215 -12.26 14.86 -2.75
CA SER A 215 -12.01 16.22 -2.29
C SER A 215 -12.60 17.27 -3.23
N ASN A 216 -12.77 16.94 -4.51
CA ASN A 216 -13.35 17.80 -5.53
C ASN A 216 -14.87 17.64 -5.65
N ALA A 217 -15.49 16.72 -4.90
CA ALA A 217 -16.94 16.51 -4.93
C ALA A 217 -17.66 17.66 -4.23
N ILE A 218 -18.25 18.59 -5.00
CA ILE A 218 -19.02 19.75 -4.53
C ILE A 218 -20.26 19.30 -3.75
N ASP A 219 -20.74 18.10 -3.99
CA ASP A 219 -21.90 17.52 -3.32
C ASP A 219 -21.70 16.01 -3.16
N LYS A 220 -21.18 15.61 -2.01
CA LYS A 220 -20.97 14.19 -1.66
C LYS A 220 -22.26 13.36 -1.71
N ALA A 221 -23.44 14.01 -1.77
CA ALA A 221 -24.74 13.36 -1.89
C ALA A 221 -25.09 12.92 -3.32
N LYS A 222 -24.30 13.25 -4.35
CA LYS A 222 -24.60 12.98 -5.76
C LYS A 222 -23.90 11.78 -6.38
N ASP A 223 -23.32 10.88 -5.59
CA ASP A 223 -22.82 9.57 -6.07
C ASP A 223 -21.81 9.61 -7.25
N GLN A 224 -21.07 10.71 -7.42
CA GLN A 224 -20.22 10.92 -8.59
C GLN A 224 -18.71 10.82 -8.26
N PHE A 225 -18.34 10.57 -7.03
CA PHE A 225 -16.94 10.48 -6.64
C PHE A 225 -16.50 9.03 -6.39
N ILE A 226 -15.19 8.82 -6.45
CA ILE A 226 -14.53 7.57 -6.05
C ILE A 226 -13.74 7.89 -4.78
N TYR A 227 -13.92 7.09 -3.73
CA TYR A 227 -13.14 7.26 -2.50
C TYR A 227 -11.64 7.25 -2.83
N ASN A 228 -10.90 8.16 -2.20
CA ASN A 228 -9.45 8.18 -2.36
C ASN A 228 -8.81 6.96 -1.71
N THR A 229 -9.47 6.40 -0.71
CA THR A 229 -9.04 5.19 -0.02
C THR A 229 -9.23 3.96 -0.90
N VAL A 230 -8.16 3.22 -1.10
CA VAL A 230 -8.13 1.89 -1.74
C VAL A 230 -7.57 0.89 -0.75
N THR A 231 -8.28 -0.23 -0.57
CA THR A 231 -7.77 -1.36 0.22
C THR A 231 -6.83 -2.19 -0.63
N VAL A 232 -5.67 -2.53 -0.07
CA VAL A 232 -4.65 -3.40 -0.65
C VAL A 232 -4.38 -4.55 0.32
N GLU A 233 -4.44 -5.77 -0.19
CA GLU A 233 -4.10 -6.98 0.57
C GLU A 233 -3.09 -7.80 -0.24
N PHE A 234 -2.07 -8.35 0.40
CA PHE A 234 -1.14 -9.22 -0.30
C PHE A 234 -0.87 -10.53 0.48
N ASP A 235 -0.64 -11.60 -0.28
CA ASP A 235 -0.14 -12.89 0.19
C ASP A 235 1.08 -13.22 -0.70
N ILE A 236 2.27 -13.16 -0.11
CA ILE A 236 3.54 -13.40 -0.79
C ILE A 236 4.16 -14.65 -0.20
N ARG A 237 4.64 -15.54 -1.08
CA ARG A 237 5.30 -16.79 -0.71
C ARG A 237 6.54 -17.00 -1.56
N THR A 238 7.58 -17.57 -0.94
CA THR A 238 8.76 -18.05 -1.68
C THR A 238 8.55 -19.51 -2.11
N ASN A 239 9.32 -19.88 -3.13
CA ASN A 239 9.41 -21.27 -3.61
C ASN A 239 9.99 -22.20 -2.55
#